data_913153de19b5a991cd274aac411bcec7
#
_entry.id   913153de19b5a991cd274aac411bcec7
#
_cell.length_a   1.000
_cell.length_b   1.000
_cell.length_c   1.000
_cell.angle_alpha   90.00
_cell.angle_beta   90.00
_cell.angle_gamma   90.00
#
_symmetry.space_group_name_H-M   'P 1'
#
loop_
_entity.id
_entity.type
_entity.pdbx_description
1 polymer ?
#
loop_
_entity_poly.entity_id
_entity_poly.type
_entity_poly.pdbx_seq_one_letter_code
_entity_poly.pdbx_strand_id
1 'polypeptide(L)'
;LNAQQYKGFLAFKQSLFDPQTCYLSNIDKEMMGLVVSSTNCCNYCLTTHGDALRGLTKNTAWVDKLTYNYRSAELTEKQRALCDYAYRATKNVAELTTEEVDRLRSVGFNDHEILEAAFVVGFFNYTNRWVSTIGAIPNPGHYSHNR
;
A
#
# COMPACT_ATOMS: atom_id res chain seq x y z
N LEU A 1 -21.76 -11.89 9.59
CA LEU A 1 -21.09 -10.78 8.89
C LEU A 1 -22.01 -9.56 8.85
N ASN A 2 -21.55 -8.39 9.28
CA ASN A 2 -22.35 -7.17 9.15
C ASN A 2 -22.23 -6.66 7.70
N ALA A 3 -23.29 -6.90 6.91
CA ALA A 3 -23.30 -6.56 5.49
C ALA A 3 -23.10 -5.05 5.22
N GLN A 4 -23.60 -4.20 6.13
CA GLN A 4 -23.45 -2.74 5.97
C GLN A 4 -22.02 -2.27 6.21
N GLN A 5 -21.33 -2.83 7.22
CA GLN A 5 -19.92 -2.55 7.47
C GLN A 5 -19.05 -3.01 6.29
N TYR A 6 -19.35 -4.18 5.73
CA TYR A 6 -18.64 -4.70 4.58
C TYR A 6 -18.86 -3.84 3.31
N LYS A 7 -20.09 -3.36 3.08
CA LYS A 7 -20.38 -2.40 2.00
C LYS A 7 -19.59 -1.10 2.17
N GLY A 8 -19.50 -0.56 3.39
CA GLY A 8 -18.71 0.63 3.68
C GLY A 8 -17.21 0.42 3.39
N PHE A 9 -16.67 -0.73 3.78
CA PHE A 9 -15.30 -1.12 3.45
C PHE A 9 -15.06 -1.20 1.94
N LEU A 10 -15.96 -1.86 1.19
CA LEU A 10 -15.85 -1.97 -0.26
C LEU A 10 -15.95 -0.60 -0.95
N ALA A 11 -16.85 0.27 -0.50
CA ALA A 11 -17.00 1.62 -1.05
C ALA A 11 -15.71 2.44 -0.85
N PHE A 12 -15.11 2.37 0.35
CA PHE A 12 -13.84 3.04 0.61
C PHE A 12 -12.70 2.46 -0.26
N LYS A 13 -12.59 1.13 -0.36
CA LYS A 13 -11.63 0.49 -1.25
C LYS A 13 -11.81 0.97 -2.69
N GLN A 14 -13.04 0.98 -3.21
CA GLN A 14 -13.32 1.43 -4.57
C GLN A 14 -12.90 2.87 -4.80
N SER A 15 -13.22 3.78 -3.87
CA SER A 15 -12.83 5.19 -4.00
C SER A 15 -11.31 5.41 -4.03
N LEU A 16 -10.53 4.56 -3.34
CA LEU A 16 -9.07 4.64 -3.35
C LEU A 16 -8.40 4.09 -4.61
N PHE A 17 -9.09 3.25 -5.37
CA PHE A 17 -8.53 2.58 -6.55
C PHE A 17 -9.26 2.90 -7.86
N ASP A 18 -10.19 3.86 -7.84
CA ASP A 18 -10.90 4.32 -9.03
C ASP A 18 -9.97 5.19 -9.90
N PRO A 19 -9.57 4.73 -11.09
CA PRO A 19 -8.64 5.47 -11.94
C PRO A 19 -9.21 6.78 -12.49
N GLN A 20 -10.52 7.03 -12.35
CA GLN A 20 -11.17 8.26 -12.83
C GLN A 20 -11.08 9.40 -11.82
N THR A 21 -10.90 9.10 -10.54
CA THR A 21 -10.95 10.09 -9.45
C THR A 21 -9.67 10.19 -8.64
N CYS A 22 -8.76 9.22 -8.79
CA CYS A 22 -7.52 9.15 -8.04
C CYS A 22 -6.39 9.97 -8.69
N TYR A 23 -5.52 10.52 -7.86
CA TYR A 23 -4.34 11.30 -8.25
C TYR A 23 -3.09 10.42 -8.39
N LEU A 24 -2.93 9.43 -7.50
CA LEU A 24 -1.82 8.47 -7.55
C LEU A 24 -2.16 7.29 -8.48
N SER A 25 -1.15 6.75 -9.14
CA SER A 25 -1.31 5.55 -9.94
C SER A 25 -1.65 4.32 -9.07
N ASN A 26 -2.36 3.33 -9.62
CA ASN A 26 -2.61 2.08 -8.91
C ASN A 26 -1.31 1.33 -8.60
N ILE A 27 -0.25 1.50 -9.39
CA ILE A 27 1.07 0.96 -9.09
C ILE A 27 1.62 1.57 -7.81
N ASP A 28 1.59 2.91 -7.67
CA ASP A 28 2.08 3.59 -6.47
C ASP A 28 1.29 3.19 -5.21
N LYS A 29 -0.04 3.07 -5.33
CA LYS A 29 -0.90 2.64 -4.23
C LYS A 29 -0.64 1.20 -3.77
N GLU A 30 -0.53 0.26 -4.71
CA GLU A 30 -0.21 -1.14 -4.40
C GLU A 30 1.23 -1.27 -3.85
N MET A 31 2.18 -0.50 -4.37
CA MET A 31 3.55 -0.42 -3.86
C MET A 31 3.57 0.04 -2.40
N MET A 32 2.88 1.15 -2.08
CA MET A 32 2.73 1.63 -0.70
C MET A 32 2.05 0.59 0.19
N GLY A 33 1.01 -0.07 -0.33
CA GLY A 33 0.29 -1.14 0.35
C GLY A 33 1.18 -2.32 0.72
N LEU A 34 2.12 -2.71 -0.16
CA LEU A 34 3.12 -3.74 0.15
C LEU A 34 4.08 -3.30 1.25
N VAL A 35 4.54 -2.03 1.23
CA VAL A 35 5.41 -1.49 2.29
C VAL A 35 4.71 -1.49 3.64
N VAL A 36 3.46 -1.03 3.70
CA VAL A 36 2.64 -1.07 4.92
C VAL A 36 2.46 -2.51 5.40
N SER A 37 2.12 -3.43 4.48
CA SER A 37 1.84 -4.82 4.81
C SER A 37 3.09 -5.60 5.24
N SER A 38 4.25 -5.29 4.65
CA SER A 38 5.55 -5.84 5.07
C SER A 38 5.92 -5.36 6.48
N THR A 39 5.73 -4.05 6.74
CA THR A 39 5.99 -3.45 8.05
C THR A 39 5.11 -4.06 9.15
N ASN A 40 3.86 -4.39 8.84
CA ASN A 40 2.89 -5.03 9.73
C ASN A 40 2.95 -6.57 9.72
N CYS A 41 3.81 -7.19 8.90
CA CYS A 41 3.91 -8.65 8.73
C CYS A 41 2.56 -9.31 8.36
N CYS A 42 1.71 -8.64 7.56
CA CYS A 42 0.41 -9.16 7.15
C CYS A 42 0.54 -10.10 5.94
N ASN A 43 0.65 -11.42 6.18
CA ASN A 43 0.79 -12.42 5.11
C ASN A 43 -0.34 -12.35 4.07
N TYR A 44 -1.60 -12.22 4.51
CA TYR A 44 -2.75 -12.12 3.61
C TYR A 44 -2.59 -10.94 2.64
N CYS A 45 -2.27 -9.76 3.17
CA CYS A 45 -2.15 -8.55 2.38
C CYS A 45 -0.93 -8.58 1.46
N LEU A 46 0.22 -9.07 1.94
CA LEU A 46 1.41 -9.24 1.10
C LEU A 46 1.16 -10.15 -0.09
N THR A 47 0.47 -11.26 0.13
CA THR A 47 0.18 -12.23 -0.93
C THR A 47 -0.81 -11.66 -1.95
N THR A 48 -1.92 -11.07 -1.48
CA THR A 48 -2.99 -10.56 -2.36
C THR A 48 -2.54 -9.33 -3.15
N HIS A 49 -1.91 -8.36 -2.50
CA HIS A 49 -1.46 -7.11 -3.15
C HIS A 49 -0.17 -7.32 -3.93
N GLY A 50 0.68 -8.27 -3.53
CA GLY A 50 1.81 -8.71 -4.34
C GLY A 50 1.37 -9.31 -5.68
N ASP A 51 0.32 -10.14 -5.68
CA ASP A 51 -0.31 -10.66 -6.91
C ASP A 51 -0.85 -9.52 -7.79
N ALA A 52 -1.59 -8.58 -7.20
CA ALA A 52 -2.12 -7.42 -7.91
C ALA A 52 -1.00 -6.58 -8.56
N LEU A 53 0.05 -6.27 -7.80
CA LEU A 53 1.16 -5.45 -8.29
C LEU A 53 1.99 -6.17 -9.37
N ARG A 54 2.19 -7.50 -9.26
CA ARG A 54 2.79 -8.30 -10.34
C ARG A 54 1.94 -8.25 -11.61
N GLY A 55 0.61 -8.32 -11.46
CA GLY A 55 -0.34 -8.17 -12.57
C GLY A 55 -0.22 -6.84 -13.31
N LEU A 56 -0.01 -5.75 -12.56
CA LEU A 56 0.14 -4.39 -13.10
C LEU A 56 1.52 -4.16 -13.75
N THR A 57 2.60 -4.62 -13.11
CA THR A 57 3.97 -4.27 -13.50
C THR A 57 4.65 -5.29 -14.40
N LYS A 58 4.18 -6.54 -14.40
CA LYS A 58 4.83 -7.69 -15.06
C LYS A 58 6.29 -7.87 -14.62
N ASN A 59 6.63 -7.42 -13.42
CA ASN A 59 7.98 -7.48 -12.88
C ASN A 59 7.99 -8.15 -11.49
N THR A 60 8.01 -9.47 -11.49
CA THR A 60 7.99 -10.29 -10.26
C THR A 60 9.16 -9.99 -9.35
N ALA A 61 10.37 -9.87 -9.89
CA ALA A 61 11.58 -9.62 -9.09
C ALA A 61 11.51 -8.27 -8.35
N TRP A 62 11.00 -7.23 -9.00
CA TRP A 62 10.82 -5.92 -8.38
C TRP A 62 9.78 -5.97 -7.24
N VAL A 63 8.65 -6.66 -7.46
CA VAL A 63 7.61 -6.83 -6.43
C VAL A 63 8.12 -7.65 -5.25
N ASP A 64 8.92 -8.69 -5.49
CA ASP A 64 9.53 -9.49 -4.41
C ASP A 64 10.50 -8.63 -3.58
N LYS A 65 11.34 -7.77 -4.22
CA LYS A 65 12.18 -6.81 -3.48
C LYS A 65 11.36 -5.86 -2.61
N LEU A 66 10.27 -5.29 -3.12
CA LEU A 66 9.35 -4.46 -2.34
C LEU A 66 8.77 -5.20 -1.13
N THR A 67 8.38 -6.46 -1.34
CA THR A 67 7.77 -7.30 -0.32
C THR A 67 8.73 -7.60 0.84
N TYR A 68 9.98 -7.95 0.52
CA TYR A 68 10.97 -8.30 1.55
C TYR A 68 11.65 -7.09 2.17
N ASN A 69 12.07 -6.15 1.34
CA ASN A 69 12.71 -4.91 1.78
C ASN A 69 12.68 -3.88 0.64
N TYR A 70 11.71 -2.97 0.65
CA TYR A 70 11.56 -1.97 -0.40
C TYR A 70 12.83 -1.15 -0.67
N ARG A 71 13.74 -1.04 0.32
CA ARG A 71 14.99 -0.31 0.17
C ARG A 71 15.95 -0.94 -0.84
N SER A 72 15.76 -2.25 -1.11
CA SER A 72 16.55 -2.99 -2.11
C SER A 72 15.97 -2.91 -3.54
N ALA A 73 14.76 -2.35 -3.68
CA ALA A 73 14.13 -2.17 -4.99
C ALA A 73 14.67 -0.94 -5.72
N GLU A 74 14.77 -1.04 -7.04
CA GLU A 74 15.06 0.09 -7.92
C GLU A 74 13.81 0.98 -7.98
N LEU A 75 13.86 2.11 -7.29
CA LEU A 75 12.77 3.07 -7.17
C LEU A 75 13.18 4.42 -7.71
N THR A 76 12.28 5.10 -8.41
CA THR A 76 12.42 6.53 -8.69
C THR A 76 12.44 7.32 -7.38
N GLU A 77 12.89 8.57 -7.42
CA GLU A 77 12.90 9.43 -6.24
C GLU A 77 11.50 9.61 -5.65
N LYS A 78 10.47 9.79 -6.50
CA LYS A 78 9.08 9.85 -6.08
C LYS A 78 8.61 8.56 -5.41
N GLN A 79 8.88 7.41 -6.00
CA GLN A 79 8.51 6.12 -5.43
C GLN A 79 9.22 5.86 -4.09
N ARG A 80 10.49 6.22 -4.00
CA ARG A 80 11.26 6.12 -2.75
C ARG A 80 10.63 6.96 -1.65
N ALA A 81 10.25 8.19 -1.94
CA ALA A 81 9.60 9.08 -0.97
C ALA A 81 8.25 8.53 -0.49
N LEU A 82 7.42 7.97 -1.39
CA LEU A 82 6.16 7.31 -1.02
C LEU A 82 6.38 6.08 -0.13
N CYS A 83 7.38 5.25 -0.45
CA CYS A 83 7.72 4.08 0.35
C CYS A 83 8.23 4.46 1.74
N ASP A 84 9.10 5.45 1.83
CA ASP A 84 9.64 5.96 3.10
C ASP A 84 8.52 6.55 3.96
N TYR A 85 7.62 7.34 3.37
CA TYR A 85 6.42 7.86 4.02
C TYR A 85 5.53 6.71 4.55
N ALA A 86 5.20 5.73 3.70
CA ALA A 86 4.36 4.60 4.08
C ALA A 86 4.99 3.78 5.23
N TYR A 87 6.29 3.55 5.18
CA TYR A 87 7.02 2.86 6.23
C TYR A 87 6.98 3.62 7.55
N ARG A 88 7.33 4.92 7.56
CA ARG A 88 7.39 5.73 8.78
C ARG A 88 6.01 5.89 9.40
N ALA A 89 4.99 6.20 8.58
CA ALA A 89 3.61 6.35 9.06
C ALA A 89 3.02 5.04 9.62
N THR A 90 3.54 3.89 9.19
CA THR A 90 3.12 2.57 9.72
C THR A 90 3.90 2.19 10.97
N LYS A 91 5.21 2.45 10.99
CA LYS A 91 6.12 2.00 12.05
C LYS A 91 5.94 2.79 13.34
N ASN A 92 5.85 4.11 13.23
CA ASN A 92 5.72 4.99 14.39
C ASN A 92 5.02 6.30 14.02
N VAL A 93 3.70 6.26 13.96
CA VAL A 93 2.88 7.44 13.63
C VAL A 93 3.05 8.59 14.62
N ALA A 94 3.40 8.29 15.87
CA ALA A 94 3.58 9.31 16.90
C ALA A 94 4.83 10.19 16.71
N GLU A 95 5.79 9.75 15.91
CA GLU A 95 7.02 10.49 15.58
C GLU A 95 6.94 11.26 14.26
N LEU A 96 5.80 11.17 13.56
CA LEU A 96 5.63 11.93 12.32
C LEU A 96 5.54 13.43 12.61
N THR A 97 6.21 14.18 11.75
CA THR A 97 6.18 15.65 11.75
C THR A 97 5.77 16.17 10.37
N THR A 98 5.78 17.46 10.16
CA THR A 98 5.55 18.04 8.82
C THR A 98 6.67 17.70 7.83
N GLU A 99 7.83 17.27 8.30
CA GLU A 99 8.98 16.92 7.44
C GLU A 99 8.65 15.80 6.43
N GLU A 100 7.80 14.84 6.82
CA GLU A 100 7.37 13.78 5.92
C GLU A 100 6.54 14.32 4.74
N VAL A 101 5.66 15.26 5.02
CA VAL A 101 4.86 15.96 4.00
C VAL A 101 5.76 16.86 3.14
N ASP A 102 6.68 17.59 3.75
CA ASP A 102 7.61 18.47 3.04
C ASP A 102 8.55 17.65 2.15
N ARG A 103 8.94 16.45 2.57
CA ARG A 103 9.71 15.53 1.74
C ARG A 103 8.92 15.10 0.48
N LEU A 104 7.64 14.77 0.61
CA LEU A 104 6.80 14.45 -0.54
C LEU A 104 6.64 15.65 -1.48
N ARG A 105 6.45 16.86 -0.93
CA ARG A 105 6.39 18.09 -1.73
C ARG A 105 7.70 18.35 -2.49
N SER A 106 8.85 18.13 -1.83
CA SER A 106 10.16 18.40 -2.43
C SER A 106 10.47 17.53 -3.65
N VAL A 107 9.85 16.35 -3.76
CA VAL A 107 9.96 15.47 -4.94
C VAL A 107 8.82 15.66 -5.94
N GLY A 108 7.96 16.67 -5.73
CA GLY A 108 6.96 17.12 -6.69
C GLY A 108 5.58 16.47 -6.55
N PHE A 109 5.18 16.04 -5.33
CA PHE A 109 3.79 15.70 -5.04
C PHE A 109 3.01 16.94 -4.62
N ASN A 110 1.79 17.08 -5.11
CA ASN A 110 0.85 18.11 -4.68
C ASN A 110 0.02 17.65 -3.46
N ASP A 111 -0.73 18.57 -2.85
CA ASP A 111 -1.47 18.28 -1.63
C ASP A 111 -2.57 17.22 -1.81
N HIS A 112 -3.17 17.08 -3.00
CA HIS A 112 -4.16 16.04 -3.27
C HIS A 112 -3.51 14.65 -3.31
N GLU A 113 -2.36 14.52 -3.97
CA GLU A 113 -1.57 13.28 -4.01
C GLU A 113 -1.10 12.88 -2.61
N ILE A 114 -0.67 13.85 -1.80
CA ILE A 114 -0.21 13.63 -0.42
C ILE A 114 -1.37 13.15 0.47
N LEU A 115 -2.54 13.78 0.36
CA LEU A 115 -3.72 13.36 1.10
C LEU A 115 -4.16 11.94 0.70
N GLU A 116 -4.13 11.63 -0.60
CA GLU A 116 -4.44 10.30 -1.09
C GLU A 116 -3.43 9.26 -0.58
N ALA A 117 -2.13 9.59 -0.56
CA ALA A 117 -1.09 8.75 0.04
C ALA A 117 -1.39 8.45 1.52
N ALA A 118 -1.83 9.45 2.28
CA ALA A 118 -2.22 9.26 3.67
C ALA A 118 -3.44 8.32 3.82
N PHE A 119 -4.45 8.47 2.96
CA PHE A 119 -5.60 7.56 2.94
C PHE A 119 -5.19 6.12 2.58
N VAL A 120 -4.30 5.94 1.60
CA VAL A 120 -3.77 4.61 1.22
C VAL A 120 -3.06 3.96 2.40
N VAL A 121 -2.16 4.67 3.08
CA VAL A 121 -1.47 4.15 4.28
C VAL A 121 -2.46 3.81 5.39
N GLY A 122 -3.43 4.68 5.65
CA GLY A 122 -4.49 4.46 6.64
C GLY A 122 -5.32 3.22 6.33
N PHE A 123 -5.75 3.07 5.07
CA PHE A 123 -6.53 1.93 4.59
C PHE A 123 -5.76 0.60 4.76
N PHE A 124 -4.50 0.54 4.35
CA PHE A 124 -3.70 -0.68 4.51
C PHE A 124 -3.40 -0.99 5.98
N ASN A 125 -3.13 0.00 6.81
CA ASN A 125 -3.00 -0.22 8.26
C ASN A 125 -4.28 -0.75 8.88
N TYR A 126 -5.45 -0.24 8.49
CA TYR A 126 -6.74 -0.75 8.92
C TYR A 126 -6.95 -2.21 8.45
N THR A 127 -6.76 -2.48 7.16
CA THR A 127 -6.99 -3.81 6.58
C THR A 127 -6.03 -4.86 7.13
N ASN A 128 -4.74 -4.54 7.28
CA ASN A 128 -3.76 -5.46 7.86
C ASN A 128 -4.18 -5.93 9.26
N ARG A 129 -4.71 -5.02 10.08
CA ARG A 129 -5.12 -5.35 11.45
C ARG A 129 -6.30 -6.29 11.49
N TRP A 130 -7.40 -5.95 10.81
CA TRP A 130 -8.59 -6.80 10.91
C TRP A 130 -8.42 -8.16 10.21
N VAL A 131 -7.74 -8.25 9.04
CA VAL A 131 -7.52 -9.55 8.38
C VAL A 131 -6.60 -10.44 9.21
N SER A 132 -5.58 -9.87 9.86
CA SER A 132 -4.68 -10.64 10.72
C SER A 132 -5.37 -11.10 12.01
N THR A 133 -6.20 -10.24 12.62
CA THR A 133 -6.88 -10.58 13.89
C THR A 133 -7.96 -11.66 13.73
N ILE A 134 -8.58 -11.77 12.54
CA ILE A 134 -9.54 -12.87 12.28
C ILE A 134 -8.87 -14.13 11.71
N GLY A 135 -7.54 -14.14 11.55
CA GLY A 135 -6.81 -15.29 11.00
C GLY A 135 -7.10 -15.56 9.52
N ALA A 136 -7.35 -14.51 8.72
CA ALA A 136 -7.61 -14.69 7.29
C ALA A 136 -6.42 -15.33 6.57
N ILE A 137 -6.69 -16.37 5.76
CA ILE A 137 -5.69 -17.10 4.98
C ILE A 137 -5.82 -16.69 3.51
N PRO A 138 -4.71 -16.35 2.83
CA PRO A 138 -4.76 -16.01 1.40
C PRO A 138 -5.17 -17.24 0.57
N ASN A 139 -5.90 -17.00 -0.52
CA ASN A 139 -6.15 -18.04 -1.50
C ASN A 139 -4.83 -18.54 -2.10
N PRO A 140 -4.61 -19.87 -2.21
CA PRO A 140 -3.37 -20.43 -2.75
C PRO A 140 -2.96 -19.87 -4.11
N GLY A 141 -3.94 -19.53 -4.97
CA GLY A 141 -3.70 -18.93 -6.27
C GLY A 141 -2.89 -17.63 -6.22
N HIS A 142 -3.08 -16.79 -5.23
CA HIS A 142 -2.33 -15.51 -5.12
C HIS A 142 -0.82 -15.68 -4.92
N TYR A 143 -0.37 -16.87 -4.49
CA TYR A 143 1.07 -17.14 -4.38
C TYR A 143 1.73 -17.41 -5.74
N SER A 144 0.97 -17.87 -6.74
CA SER A 144 1.48 -18.29 -8.05
C SER A 144 1.03 -17.42 -9.22
N HIS A 145 -0.09 -16.70 -9.09
CA HIS A 145 -0.60 -15.82 -10.14
C HIS A 145 0.40 -14.69 -10.46
N ASN A 146 0.45 -14.33 -11.73
CA ASN A 146 1.26 -13.23 -12.26
C ASN A 146 2.78 -13.35 -11.96
N ARG A 147 3.27 -14.60 -11.74
CA ARG A 147 4.71 -14.88 -11.57
C ARG A 147 5.41 -15.23 -12.88
#